data_17f2981f8c72bb29e45bbd897858232d
#
_entry.id   17f2981f8c72bb29e45bbd897858232d
#
_cell.length_a   1.000
_cell.length_b   1.000
_cell.length_c   1.000
_cell.angle_alpha   90.00
_cell.angle_beta   90.00
_cell.angle_gamma   90.00
#
_symmetry.space_group_name_H-M   'P 1'
#
loop_
_entity.id
_entity.type
_entity.pdbx_description
1 polymer ?
#
loop_
_entity_poly.entity_id
_entity_poly.type
_entity_poly.pdbx_seq_one_letter_code
_entity_poly.pdbx_strand_id
1 'polypeptide(L)'
;MKKLLTFSILTYLLFTINSSAVIQNSNEDIIENEKILKIGVLLPLSGKFQDMGQSFLKAIQLALFDIGNENIKIYPRDSKANALDTYLSAKEFEELGVKIVIGPIFYESLEMLNEINNITFISLTNKTQN
;
A
#
# COMPACT_ATOMS: atom_id res chain seq x y z
N MET A 1 54.85 -5.36 53.78
CA MET A 1 54.58 -6.24 52.56
C MET A 1 53.25 -6.95 52.61
N LYS A 2 52.56 -7.10 53.72
CA LYS A 2 51.22 -7.75 53.77
C LYS A 2 50.05 -6.88 53.30
N LYS A 3 50.19 -5.55 53.24
CA LYS A 3 49.12 -4.64 52.81
C LYS A 3 48.99 -4.47 51.27
N LEU A 4 50.04 -4.78 50.49
CA LEU A 4 49.96 -4.71 49.04
C LEU A 4 49.24 -5.90 48.38
N LEU A 5 49.31 -7.07 49.04
CA LEU A 5 48.65 -8.28 48.48
C LEU A 5 47.12 -8.24 48.59
N THR A 6 46.59 -7.60 49.65
CA THR A 6 45.15 -7.48 49.86
C THR A 6 44.49 -6.51 48.90
N PHE A 7 45.22 -5.49 48.42
CA PHE A 7 44.70 -4.51 47.45
C PHE A 7 44.63 -5.10 46.05
N SER A 8 45.57 -5.99 45.69
CA SER A 8 45.58 -6.66 44.38
C SER A 8 44.44 -7.68 44.23
N ILE A 9 44.06 -8.37 45.31
CA ILE A 9 42.97 -9.34 45.31
C ILE A 9 41.61 -8.62 45.22
N LEU A 10 41.47 -7.46 45.87
CA LEU A 10 40.24 -6.68 45.84
C LEU A 10 39.97 -6.06 44.45
N THR A 11 41.02 -5.61 43.74
CA THR A 11 40.89 -5.10 42.37
C THR A 11 40.57 -6.21 41.37
N TYR A 12 41.08 -7.43 41.55
CA TYR A 12 40.77 -8.59 40.71
C TYR A 12 39.33 -9.07 40.88
N LEU A 13 38.80 -8.99 42.13
CA LEU A 13 37.43 -9.38 42.42
C LEU A 13 36.40 -8.41 41.83
N LEU A 14 36.73 -7.13 41.67
CA LEU A 14 35.85 -6.12 41.04
C LEU A 14 35.81 -6.22 39.50
N PHE A 15 36.81 -6.89 38.89
CA PHE A 15 36.85 -7.02 37.44
C PHE A 15 36.08 -8.24 36.89
N THR A 16 35.72 -9.18 37.76
CA THR A 16 35.02 -10.41 37.35
C THR A 16 33.50 -10.31 37.36
N ILE A 17 32.91 -9.18 37.75
CA ILE A 17 31.45 -9.06 37.90
C ILE A 17 30.78 -8.47 36.63
N ASN A 18 31.53 -8.13 35.57
CA ASN A 18 31.01 -7.52 34.35
C ASN A 18 30.81 -8.49 33.17
N SER A 19 30.64 -9.79 33.45
CA SER A 19 30.21 -10.75 32.43
C SER A 19 28.77 -11.22 32.71
N SER A 20 27.89 -10.29 33.02
CA SER A 20 26.46 -10.52 32.76
C SER A 20 26.29 -10.44 31.24
N ALA A 21 26.36 -11.57 30.55
CA ALA A 21 25.81 -11.72 29.23
C ALA A 21 24.34 -11.30 29.35
N VAL A 22 24.05 -10.07 28.97
CA VAL A 22 22.72 -9.64 28.60
C VAL A 22 22.39 -10.50 27.40
N ILE A 23 21.70 -11.62 27.63
CA ILE A 23 20.90 -12.25 26.60
C ILE A 23 19.81 -11.23 26.34
N GLN A 24 20.12 -10.31 25.44
CA GLN A 24 19.15 -9.48 24.79
C GLN A 24 18.32 -10.47 23.99
N ASN A 25 17.20 -10.93 24.59
CA ASN A 25 16.10 -11.46 23.83
C ASN A 25 15.72 -10.33 22.88
N SER A 26 16.35 -10.31 21.72
CA SER A 26 15.80 -9.69 20.53
C SER A 26 14.61 -10.57 20.10
N ASN A 27 13.53 -10.49 20.88
CA ASN A 27 12.22 -10.47 20.26
C ASN A 27 12.22 -9.14 19.47
N GLU A 28 13.01 -9.07 18.40
CA GLU A 28 12.59 -8.31 17.27
C GLU A 28 11.23 -8.93 16.93
N ASP A 29 10.18 -8.31 17.46
CA ASP A 29 8.89 -8.32 16.80
C ASP A 29 9.24 -8.02 15.36
N ILE A 30 9.28 -9.07 14.54
CA ILE A 30 9.16 -8.95 13.10
C ILE A 30 7.76 -8.36 12.97
N ILE A 31 7.67 -7.04 13.08
CA ILE A 31 6.59 -6.28 12.52
C ILE A 31 6.80 -6.54 11.03
N GLU A 32 6.26 -7.67 10.58
CA GLU A 32 6.04 -7.93 9.17
C GLU A 32 5.21 -6.74 8.74
N ASN A 33 5.89 -5.80 8.11
CA ASN A 33 5.29 -4.56 7.64
C ASN A 33 4.38 -5.00 6.51
N GLU A 34 3.18 -5.49 6.89
CA GLU A 34 2.19 -6.01 5.98
C GLU A 34 1.90 -4.92 4.95
N LYS A 35 2.49 -5.11 3.79
CA LYS A 35 2.46 -4.14 2.70
C LYS A 35 1.03 -4.00 2.21
N ILE A 36 0.40 -2.87 2.55
CA ILE A 36 -0.94 -2.55 2.08
C ILE A 36 -0.93 -2.46 0.55
N LEU A 37 -1.73 -3.30 -0.10
CA LEU A 37 -1.99 -3.23 -1.53
C LEU A 37 -3.07 -2.17 -1.78
N LYS A 38 -2.67 -1.07 -2.40
CA LYS A 38 -3.58 0.01 -2.79
C LYS A 38 -4.06 -0.22 -4.22
N ILE A 39 -5.37 -0.33 -4.41
CA ILE A 39 -6.02 -0.49 -5.70
C ILE A 39 -6.90 0.73 -5.97
N GLY A 40 -6.62 1.44 -7.04
CA GLY A 40 -7.51 2.51 -7.54
C GLY A 40 -8.74 1.91 -8.22
N VAL A 41 -9.86 2.58 -8.09
CA VAL A 41 -11.12 2.21 -8.76
C VAL A 41 -11.64 3.44 -9.48
N LEU A 42 -11.57 3.45 -10.80
CA LEU A 42 -11.85 4.60 -11.66
C LEU A 42 -13.13 4.37 -12.46
N LEU A 43 -14.25 4.86 -11.96
CA LEU A 43 -15.60 4.59 -12.46
C LEU A 43 -16.39 5.88 -12.59
N PRO A 44 -17.41 5.94 -13.47
CA PRO A 44 -18.34 7.07 -13.54
C PRO A 44 -19.30 7.01 -12.32
N LEU A 45 -18.93 7.66 -11.23
CA LEU A 45 -19.70 7.63 -9.99
C LEU A 45 -20.75 8.74 -9.91
N SER A 46 -20.78 9.65 -10.89
CA SER A 46 -21.78 10.69 -11.05
C SER A 46 -22.23 10.84 -12.50
N GLY A 47 -23.26 11.65 -12.74
CA GLY A 47 -23.79 11.96 -14.07
C GLY A 47 -24.58 10.82 -14.70
N LYS A 48 -24.66 10.83 -16.04
CA LYS A 48 -25.52 9.92 -16.84
C LYS A 48 -25.26 8.43 -16.58
N PHE A 49 -24.04 8.05 -16.25
CA PHE A 49 -23.61 6.67 -16.11
C PHE A 49 -23.40 6.26 -14.63
N GLN A 50 -23.90 7.06 -13.71
CA GLN A 50 -23.73 6.85 -12.26
C GLN A 50 -24.20 5.46 -11.82
N ASP A 51 -25.37 5.01 -12.24
CA ASP A 51 -25.94 3.72 -11.82
C ASP A 51 -25.04 2.55 -12.23
N MET A 52 -24.45 2.64 -13.44
CA MET A 52 -23.47 1.66 -13.91
C MET A 52 -22.22 1.67 -13.03
N GLY A 53 -21.62 2.84 -12.80
CA GLY A 53 -20.43 3.00 -11.99
C GLY A 53 -20.63 2.51 -10.55
N GLN A 54 -21.76 2.83 -9.94
CA GLN A 54 -22.12 2.37 -8.60
C GLN A 54 -22.32 0.84 -8.55
N SER A 55 -22.87 0.24 -9.60
CA SER A 55 -23.04 -1.22 -9.68
C SER A 55 -21.68 -1.92 -9.73
N PHE A 56 -20.73 -1.41 -10.54
CA PHE A 56 -19.36 -1.92 -10.57
C PHE A 56 -18.66 -1.75 -9.22
N LEU A 57 -18.80 -0.58 -8.59
CA LEU A 57 -18.19 -0.32 -7.28
C LEU A 57 -18.70 -1.30 -6.22
N LYS A 58 -20.00 -1.56 -6.19
CA LYS A 58 -20.60 -2.55 -5.27
C LYS A 58 -20.08 -3.96 -5.53
N ALA A 59 -19.90 -4.35 -6.80
CA ALA A 59 -19.34 -5.66 -7.15
C ALA A 59 -17.89 -5.79 -6.68
N ILE A 60 -17.07 -4.75 -6.85
CA ILE A 60 -15.69 -4.72 -6.36
C ILE A 60 -15.65 -4.80 -4.82
N GLN A 61 -16.53 -4.07 -4.14
CA GLN A 61 -16.62 -4.11 -2.68
C GLN A 61 -17.04 -5.49 -2.16
N LEU A 62 -17.98 -6.16 -2.84
CA LEU A 62 -18.38 -7.52 -2.50
C LEU A 62 -17.24 -8.50 -2.71
N ALA A 63 -16.52 -8.42 -3.83
CA ALA A 63 -15.35 -9.26 -4.09
C ALA A 63 -14.25 -9.04 -3.02
N LEU A 64 -14.02 -7.80 -2.60
CA LEU A 64 -13.06 -7.49 -1.54
C LEU A 64 -13.49 -8.11 -0.20
N PHE A 65 -14.78 -8.04 0.11
CA PHE A 65 -15.35 -8.68 1.31
C PHE A 65 -15.15 -10.21 1.28
N ASP A 66 -15.43 -10.84 0.14
CA ASP A 66 -15.25 -12.30 -0.04
C ASP A 66 -13.78 -12.73 0.06
N ILE A 67 -12.86 -11.90 -0.42
CA ILE A 67 -11.41 -12.14 -0.28
C ILE A 67 -10.97 -12.12 1.19
N GLY A 68 -11.58 -11.25 2.01
CA GLY A 68 -11.32 -11.14 3.44
C GLY A 68 -9.89 -10.72 3.81
N ASN A 69 -9.15 -10.07 2.91
CA ASN A 69 -7.78 -9.64 3.15
C ASN A 69 -7.75 -8.15 3.53
N GLU A 70 -7.46 -7.86 4.80
CA GLU A 70 -7.41 -6.50 5.35
C GLU A 70 -6.27 -5.64 4.77
N ASN A 71 -5.29 -6.25 4.13
CA ASN A 71 -4.17 -5.55 3.50
C ASN A 71 -4.50 -5.02 2.11
N ILE A 72 -5.68 -5.30 1.56
CA ILE A 72 -6.15 -4.75 0.29
C ILE A 72 -7.07 -3.57 0.58
N LYS A 73 -6.72 -2.40 0.04
CA LYS A 73 -7.54 -1.18 0.17
C LYS A 73 -7.88 -0.61 -1.19
N ILE A 74 -9.17 -0.34 -1.42
CA ILE A 74 -9.65 0.30 -2.63
C ILE A 74 -9.80 1.80 -2.44
N TYR A 75 -9.46 2.56 -3.49
CA TYR A 75 -9.55 4.01 -3.56
C TYR A 75 -10.45 4.41 -4.74
N PRO A 76 -11.76 4.59 -4.53
CA PRO A 76 -12.67 5.00 -5.60
C PRO A 76 -12.44 6.45 -6.01
N ARG A 77 -12.50 6.71 -7.34
CA ARG A 77 -12.51 8.05 -7.94
C ARG A 77 -13.56 8.11 -9.04
N ASP A 78 -14.14 9.27 -9.18
CA ASP A 78 -15.17 9.52 -10.19
C ASP A 78 -14.53 9.97 -11.51
N SER A 79 -14.63 9.15 -12.54
CA SER A 79 -14.16 9.48 -13.88
C SER A 79 -15.11 10.42 -14.63
N LYS A 80 -16.32 10.62 -14.13
CA LYS A 80 -17.43 11.33 -14.80
C LYS A 80 -17.61 10.93 -16.27
N ALA A 81 -17.09 9.78 -16.65
CA ALA A 81 -17.08 9.26 -18.02
C ALA A 81 -16.41 10.19 -19.05
N ASN A 82 -15.39 10.94 -18.69
CA ASN A 82 -14.63 11.77 -19.61
C ASN A 82 -13.10 11.68 -19.35
N ALA A 83 -12.31 12.05 -20.37
CA ALA A 83 -10.87 11.89 -20.35
C ALA A 83 -10.17 12.78 -19.31
N LEU A 84 -10.61 14.04 -19.14
CA LEU A 84 -9.96 14.98 -18.24
C LEU A 84 -10.11 14.57 -16.77
N ASP A 85 -11.35 14.29 -16.31
CA ASP A 85 -11.57 13.87 -14.91
C ASP A 85 -10.91 12.51 -14.64
N THR A 86 -10.87 11.61 -15.64
CA THR A 86 -10.13 10.35 -15.58
C THR A 86 -8.63 10.58 -15.38
N TYR A 87 -8.03 11.49 -16.15
CA TYR A 87 -6.62 11.85 -16.04
C TYR A 87 -6.27 12.49 -14.67
N LEU A 88 -7.09 13.45 -14.24
CA LEU A 88 -6.89 14.08 -12.92
C LEU A 88 -6.95 13.07 -11.77
N SER A 89 -7.90 12.14 -11.83
CA SER A 89 -8.00 11.05 -10.85
C SER A 89 -6.80 10.11 -10.91
N ALA A 90 -6.26 9.86 -12.11
CA ALA A 90 -5.07 9.03 -12.28
C ALA A 90 -3.83 9.71 -11.67
N LYS A 91 -3.72 11.03 -11.76
CA LYS A 91 -2.67 11.80 -11.07
C LYS A 91 -2.77 11.69 -9.56
N GLU A 92 -3.95 11.78 -8.98
CA GLU A 92 -4.15 11.54 -7.55
C GLU A 92 -3.72 10.13 -7.13
N PHE A 93 -3.96 9.11 -7.97
CA PHE A 93 -3.51 7.75 -7.70
C PHE A 93 -1.97 7.63 -7.71
N GLU A 94 -1.28 8.36 -8.59
CA GLU A 94 0.20 8.41 -8.57
C GLU A 94 0.70 8.96 -7.22
N GLU A 95 0.12 10.07 -6.74
CA GLU A 95 0.46 10.70 -5.46
C GLU A 95 0.20 9.77 -4.26
N LEU A 96 -0.89 9.00 -4.31
CA LEU A 96 -1.24 8.00 -3.29
C LEU A 96 -0.35 6.74 -3.36
N GLY A 97 0.51 6.61 -4.38
CA GLY A 97 1.35 5.44 -4.60
C GLY A 97 0.58 4.20 -5.06
N VAL A 98 -0.62 4.39 -5.65
CA VAL A 98 -1.39 3.31 -6.29
C VAL A 98 -0.65 2.84 -7.54
N LYS A 99 -0.58 1.52 -7.75
CA LYS A 99 0.09 0.90 -8.91
C LYS A 99 -0.86 0.16 -9.84
N ILE A 100 -2.05 -0.18 -9.36
CA ILE A 100 -3.06 -0.91 -10.11
C ILE A 100 -4.37 -0.15 -10.00
N VAL A 101 -5.03 0.09 -11.13
CA VAL A 101 -6.33 0.76 -11.20
C VAL A 101 -7.30 -0.10 -12.00
N ILE A 102 -8.47 -0.38 -11.43
CA ILE A 102 -9.60 -1.02 -12.11
C ILE A 102 -10.44 0.08 -12.76
N GLY A 103 -10.63 0.01 -14.06
CA GLY A 103 -11.24 1.04 -14.88
C GLY A 103 -10.21 1.71 -15.80
N PRO A 104 -10.64 2.70 -16.57
CA PRO A 104 -12.01 3.17 -16.75
C PRO A 104 -12.91 2.19 -17.54
N ILE A 105 -14.22 2.51 -17.58
CA ILE A 105 -15.20 1.72 -18.34
C ILE A 105 -15.24 2.14 -19.80
N PHE A 106 -15.14 3.44 -20.08
CA PHE A 106 -15.30 3.98 -21.41
C PHE A 106 -13.96 4.19 -22.11
N TYR A 107 -13.94 3.86 -23.41
CA TYR A 107 -12.74 4.00 -24.23
C TYR A 107 -12.24 5.47 -24.30
N GLU A 108 -13.17 6.41 -24.44
CA GLU A 108 -12.85 7.84 -24.51
C GLU A 108 -12.12 8.34 -23.27
N SER A 109 -12.31 7.67 -22.16
CA SER A 109 -11.60 7.97 -20.90
C SER A 109 -10.13 7.53 -20.90
N LEU A 110 -9.71 6.71 -21.88
CA LEU A 110 -8.31 6.24 -21.98
C LEU A 110 -7.39 7.24 -22.68
N GLU A 111 -7.92 8.20 -23.42
CA GLU A 111 -7.14 9.05 -24.34
C GLU A 111 -5.95 9.75 -23.66
N MET A 112 -6.14 10.25 -22.44
CA MET A 112 -5.11 10.98 -21.72
C MET A 112 -4.27 10.09 -20.79
N LEU A 113 -4.62 8.83 -20.59
CA LEU A 113 -3.92 7.94 -19.67
C LEU A 113 -2.57 7.45 -20.20
N ASN A 114 -2.28 7.63 -21.50
CA ASN A 114 -0.98 7.31 -22.09
C ASN A 114 0.18 8.13 -21.47
N GLU A 115 -0.11 9.24 -20.80
CA GLU A 115 0.87 10.07 -20.08
C GLU A 115 1.19 9.51 -18.69
N ILE A 116 0.42 8.54 -18.19
CA ILE A 116 0.57 7.93 -16.87
C ILE A 116 1.37 6.63 -17.01
N ASN A 117 2.64 6.65 -16.64
CA ASN A 117 3.56 5.53 -16.87
C ASN A 117 3.75 4.61 -15.65
N ASN A 118 3.34 5.06 -14.46
CA ASN A 118 3.61 4.37 -13.20
C ASN A 118 2.44 3.54 -12.67
N ILE A 119 1.33 3.47 -13.42
CA ILE A 119 0.10 2.78 -13.05
C ILE A 119 -0.28 1.79 -14.14
N THR A 120 -0.68 0.60 -13.74
CA THR A 120 -1.29 -0.39 -14.62
C THR A 120 -2.81 -0.24 -14.56
N PHE A 121 -3.44 0.10 -15.70
CA PHE A 121 -4.88 0.20 -15.80
C PHE A 121 -5.49 -1.11 -16.32
N ILE A 122 -6.44 -1.65 -15.58
CA ILE A 122 -7.28 -2.78 -15.99
C ILE A 122 -8.57 -2.18 -16.53
N SER A 123 -8.53 -1.79 -17.81
CA SER A 123 -9.68 -1.18 -18.48
C SER A 123 -10.81 -2.19 -18.66
N LEU A 124 -12.04 -1.73 -18.47
CA LEU A 124 -13.26 -2.51 -18.64
C LEU A 124 -13.93 -2.28 -20.00
N THR A 125 -13.29 -1.52 -20.88
CA THR A 125 -13.77 -1.29 -22.23
C THR A 125 -13.54 -2.51 -23.13
N ASN A 126 -14.47 -2.75 -24.05
CA ASN A 126 -14.37 -3.80 -25.07
C ASN A 126 -13.88 -3.31 -26.44
N LYS A 127 -13.55 -2.02 -26.56
CA LYS A 127 -13.05 -1.46 -27.83
C LYS A 127 -11.55 -1.74 -27.93
N THR A 128 -11.14 -2.47 -28.98
CA THR A 128 -9.73 -2.66 -29.33
C THR A 128 -9.24 -1.49 -30.16
N GLN A 129 -8.01 -1.03 -29.91
CA GLN A 129 -7.33 -0.11 -30.83
C GLN A 129 -6.91 -0.92 -32.06
N ASN A 130 -7.35 -0.50 -33.23
CA ASN A 130 -6.83 -0.99 -34.52
C ASN A 130 -5.62 -0.16 -34.91
#